data_096edeb112957738fb430e84a2c7063f
#
_entry.id   096edeb112957738fb430e84a2c7063f
#
_cell.length_a   1.000
_cell.length_b   1.000
_cell.length_c   1.000
_cell.angle_alpha   90.00
_cell.angle_beta   90.00
_cell.angle_gamma   90.00
#
_symmetry.space_group_name_H-M   'P 1'
#
loop_
_entity.id
_entity.type
_entity.pdbx_description
1 polymer ?
#
loop_
_entity_poly.entity_id
_entity_poly.type
_entity_poly.pdbx_seq_one_letter_code
_entity_poly.pdbx_strand_id
1 'polypeptide(L)'
;MGMIPGRAGAARLVIVGAHYDHVGVRNGQLYPGADDNASGVAAMLAVAGALTGQVTEASILFVAFDAEEQGLRGARHFVNHPPVDLRSVTAMVNLDMVGRGDANTLVVAGTSYTPSLRAVVADAARGRELAIAFGYDRPSAAGERGGDWTHSSDHGPFHDAGVPFLYFGVENHGDYHKPTDTADKIPAGFYTEVTQVVLDTVRRLAGGERSGGRDSAP
;
A
#
# COMPACT_ATOMS: atom_id res chain seq x y z
N MET A 1 -6.04 0.75 14.46
CA MET A 1 -5.26 1.92 14.00
C MET A 1 -4.12 2.21 14.97
N GLY A 2 -2.98 2.70 14.46
CA GLY A 2 -1.82 3.14 15.24
C GLY A 2 -1.17 4.36 14.59
N MET A 3 -0.55 5.26 15.37
CA MET A 3 0.05 6.48 14.85
C MET A 3 1.49 6.64 15.33
N ILE A 4 2.37 7.01 14.41
CA ILE A 4 3.69 7.53 14.72
C ILE A 4 3.61 9.05 14.56
N PRO A 5 3.79 9.83 15.65
CA PRO A 5 3.71 11.28 15.57
C PRO A 5 4.93 11.87 14.86
N GLY A 6 4.71 12.78 13.93
CA GLY A 6 5.73 13.60 13.28
C GLY A 6 5.86 14.97 13.93
N ARG A 7 6.93 15.72 13.58
CA ARG A 7 7.19 17.08 14.11
C ARG A 7 6.09 18.07 13.74
N ALA A 8 5.50 17.96 12.54
CA ALA A 8 4.40 18.80 12.09
C ALA A 8 3.05 18.46 12.76
N GLY A 9 3.02 17.43 13.62
CA GLY A 9 1.82 16.98 14.29
C GLY A 9 0.72 16.58 13.29
N ALA A 10 -0.51 17.02 13.56
CA ALA A 10 -1.65 16.73 12.68
C ALA A 10 -1.72 17.60 11.41
N ALA A 11 -0.82 18.57 11.23
CA ALA A 11 -0.83 19.45 10.05
C ALA A 11 -0.41 18.74 8.75
N ARG A 12 0.36 17.65 8.88
CA ARG A 12 0.74 16.78 7.74
C ARG A 12 0.64 15.32 8.17
N LEU A 13 -0.05 14.55 7.36
CA LEU A 13 -0.33 13.15 7.65
C LEU A 13 -0.09 12.28 6.40
N VAL A 14 0.51 11.11 6.61
CA VAL A 14 0.52 10.00 5.65
C VAL A 14 -0.32 8.88 6.25
N ILE A 15 -1.26 8.34 5.49
CA ILE A 15 -2.00 7.14 5.89
C ILE A 15 -1.38 5.94 5.17
N VAL A 16 -1.15 4.85 5.91
CA VAL A 16 -0.76 3.55 5.35
C VAL A 16 -1.84 2.56 5.72
N GLY A 17 -2.48 1.95 4.74
CA GLY A 17 -3.62 1.06 4.94
C GLY A 17 -3.46 -0.28 4.23
N ALA A 18 -4.12 -1.29 4.80
CA ALA A 18 -4.36 -2.60 4.21
C ALA A 18 -5.62 -3.19 4.83
N HIS A 19 -6.42 -3.93 4.06
CA HIS A 19 -7.54 -4.66 4.64
C HIS A 19 -7.06 -5.96 5.28
N TYR A 20 -7.74 -6.40 6.34
CA TYR A 20 -7.39 -7.62 7.07
C TYR A 20 -8.48 -8.69 7.00
N ASP A 21 -9.63 -8.37 6.44
CA ASP A 21 -10.66 -9.35 6.12
C ASP A 21 -10.34 -10.11 4.84
N HIS A 22 -10.91 -11.28 4.69
CA HIS A 22 -10.90 -12.09 3.47
C HIS A 22 -12.14 -12.97 3.44
N VAL A 23 -12.29 -13.80 2.41
CA VAL A 23 -13.42 -14.71 2.21
C VAL A 23 -13.70 -15.60 3.43
N GLY A 24 -12.66 -15.99 4.19
CA GLY A 24 -12.79 -16.77 5.42
C GLY A 24 -13.15 -18.23 5.16
N VAL A 25 -14.19 -18.74 5.81
CA VAL A 25 -14.67 -20.11 5.59
C VAL A 25 -15.96 -20.07 4.77
N ARG A 26 -15.93 -20.69 3.59
CA ARG A 26 -17.11 -20.79 2.70
C ARG A 26 -17.37 -22.24 2.34
N ASN A 27 -18.60 -22.72 2.58
CA ASN A 27 -19.01 -24.12 2.36
C ASN A 27 -18.06 -25.16 3.03
N GLY A 28 -17.59 -24.86 4.24
CA GLY A 28 -16.67 -25.73 4.98
C GLY A 28 -15.23 -25.70 4.50
N GLN A 29 -14.89 -24.89 3.50
CA GLN A 29 -13.54 -24.73 2.97
C GLN A 29 -12.93 -23.41 3.43
N LEU A 30 -11.68 -23.46 3.94
CA LEU A 30 -10.91 -22.28 4.34
C LEU A 30 -10.28 -21.62 3.11
N TYR A 31 -10.39 -20.30 3.07
CA TYR A 31 -9.72 -19.40 2.12
C TYR A 31 -8.70 -18.59 2.93
N PRO A 32 -7.40 -18.91 2.85
CA PRO A 32 -6.40 -18.31 3.75
C PRO A 32 -6.11 -16.84 3.47
N GLY A 33 -6.18 -16.40 2.20
CA GLY A 33 -5.91 -15.03 1.82
C GLY A 33 -4.48 -14.59 2.10
N ALA A 34 -3.49 -15.39 1.70
CA ALA A 34 -2.10 -15.12 2.02
C ALA A 34 -1.57 -13.90 1.26
N ASP A 35 -1.89 -13.80 -0.04
CA ASP A 35 -1.60 -12.60 -0.80
C ASP A 35 -2.72 -11.58 -0.65
N ASP A 36 -3.97 -12.02 -0.70
CA ASP A 36 -5.17 -11.20 -0.54
C ASP A 36 -5.83 -11.41 0.85
N ASN A 37 -5.52 -10.64 1.95
CA ASN A 37 -4.52 -9.58 1.90
C ASN A 37 -3.62 -9.64 3.16
N ALA A 38 -3.25 -10.85 3.61
CA ALA A 38 -2.28 -10.98 4.70
C ALA A 38 -0.92 -10.37 4.31
N SER A 39 -0.56 -10.38 3.00
CA SER A 39 0.66 -9.76 2.50
C SER A 39 0.67 -8.24 2.74
N GLY A 40 -0.41 -7.54 2.43
CA GLY A 40 -0.53 -6.09 2.67
C GLY A 40 -0.48 -5.75 4.16
N VAL A 41 -1.20 -6.51 5.00
CA VAL A 41 -1.18 -6.31 6.46
C VAL A 41 0.22 -6.53 7.04
N ALA A 42 0.91 -7.60 6.66
CA ALA A 42 2.24 -7.89 7.17
C ALA A 42 3.27 -6.86 6.70
N ALA A 43 3.20 -6.40 5.44
CA ALA A 43 4.03 -5.30 4.94
C ALA A 43 3.77 -4.00 5.71
N MET A 44 2.51 -3.64 5.95
CA MET A 44 2.13 -2.46 6.76
C MET A 44 2.73 -2.54 8.17
N LEU A 45 2.63 -3.70 8.83
CA LEU A 45 3.19 -3.90 10.18
C LEU A 45 4.72 -3.83 10.17
N ALA A 46 5.38 -4.39 9.15
CA ALA A 46 6.84 -4.30 9.00
C ALA A 46 7.30 -2.85 8.81
N VAL A 47 6.57 -2.07 7.99
CA VAL A 47 6.82 -0.63 7.80
C VAL A 47 6.63 0.13 9.12
N ALA A 48 5.56 -0.15 9.86
CA ALA A 48 5.32 0.47 11.16
C ALA A 48 6.44 0.17 12.15
N GLY A 49 6.87 -1.09 12.25
CA GLY A 49 7.99 -1.50 13.10
C GLY A 49 9.30 -0.80 12.72
N ALA A 50 9.61 -0.72 11.42
CA ALA A 50 10.82 -0.08 10.92
C ALA A 50 10.85 1.44 11.14
N LEU A 51 9.70 2.10 11.21
CA LEU A 51 9.58 3.55 11.43
C LEU A 51 9.41 3.93 12.91
N THR A 52 9.14 2.97 13.78
CA THR A 52 9.03 3.21 15.22
C THR A 52 10.35 3.78 15.77
N GLY A 53 10.24 4.92 16.47
CA GLY A 53 11.39 5.63 17.03
C GLY A 53 12.16 6.49 16.01
N GLN A 54 11.77 6.50 14.73
CA GLN A 54 12.33 7.42 13.75
C GLN A 54 11.64 8.79 13.84
N VAL A 55 12.39 9.84 13.50
CA VAL A 55 11.86 11.21 13.45
C VAL A 55 11.42 11.51 12.03
N THR A 56 10.15 11.88 11.89
CA THR A 56 9.54 12.30 10.63
C THR A 56 8.93 13.69 10.75
N GLU A 57 8.75 14.39 9.64
CA GLU A 57 8.04 15.67 9.62
C GLU A 57 6.52 15.45 9.68
N ALA A 58 5.96 14.62 8.81
CA ALA A 58 4.56 14.26 8.85
C ALA A 58 4.32 13.13 9.86
N SER A 59 3.17 13.14 10.51
CA SER A 59 2.67 11.98 11.25
C SER A 59 2.30 10.84 10.28
N ILE A 60 2.40 9.59 10.75
CA ILE A 60 2.05 8.41 9.94
C ILE A 60 0.96 7.65 10.68
N LEU A 61 -0.21 7.50 10.06
CA LEU A 61 -1.34 6.74 10.58
C LEU A 61 -1.43 5.40 9.87
N PHE A 62 -1.30 4.31 10.61
CA PHE A 62 -1.50 2.94 10.11
C PHE A 62 -2.94 2.50 10.38
N VAL A 63 -3.62 2.01 9.36
CA VAL A 63 -5.03 1.61 9.43
C VAL A 63 -5.20 0.23 8.82
N ALA A 64 -5.62 -0.73 9.64
CA ALA A 64 -6.14 -2.00 9.14
C ALA A 64 -7.66 -1.84 8.90
N PHE A 65 -8.08 -1.97 7.65
CA PHE A 65 -9.49 -1.85 7.26
C PHE A 65 -10.19 -3.19 7.36
N ASP A 66 -11.49 -3.14 7.68
CA ASP A 66 -12.36 -4.31 7.72
C ASP A 66 -13.38 -4.23 6.58
N ALA A 67 -13.88 -5.39 6.19
CA ALA A 67 -14.97 -5.52 5.22
C ALA A 67 -14.70 -4.84 3.86
N GLU A 68 -13.44 -4.94 3.39
CA GLU A 68 -13.04 -4.59 2.03
C GLU A 68 -13.80 -5.46 1.03
N GLU A 69 -13.76 -6.78 1.22
CA GLU A 69 -14.43 -7.82 0.41
C GLU A 69 -15.96 -7.67 0.36
N GLN A 70 -16.52 -6.86 1.23
CA GLN A 70 -17.94 -6.53 1.29
C GLN A 70 -18.26 -5.15 0.70
N GLY A 71 -17.38 -4.59 -0.11
CA GLY A 71 -17.52 -3.31 -0.81
C GLY A 71 -16.93 -2.13 -0.07
N LEU A 72 -15.69 -2.26 0.41
CA LEU A 72 -14.86 -1.20 0.97
C LEU A 72 -15.50 -0.53 2.21
N ARG A 73 -16.23 -1.31 3.02
CA ARG A 73 -17.05 -0.73 4.10
C ARG A 73 -16.21 -0.03 5.16
N GLY A 74 -15.08 -0.61 5.54
CA GLY A 74 -14.17 0.00 6.51
C GLY A 74 -13.59 1.32 6.03
N ALA A 75 -13.09 1.38 4.81
CA ALA A 75 -12.56 2.59 4.22
C ALA A 75 -13.65 3.66 4.00
N ARG A 76 -14.85 3.26 3.53
CA ARG A 76 -16.00 4.17 3.42
C ARG A 76 -16.42 4.74 4.76
N HIS A 77 -16.45 3.90 5.82
CA HIS A 77 -16.74 4.37 7.18
C HIS A 77 -15.70 5.38 7.65
N PHE A 78 -14.41 5.05 7.45
CA PHE A 78 -13.31 5.95 7.83
C PHE A 78 -13.43 7.32 7.18
N VAL A 79 -13.67 7.37 5.87
CA VAL A 79 -13.78 8.63 5.11
C VAL A 79 -15.03 9.43 5.49
N ASN A 80 -16.15 8.76 5.81
CA ASN A 80 -17.38 9.42 6.24
C ASN A 80 -17.35 9.89 7.70
N HIS A 81 -16.51 9.28 8.55
CA HIS A 81 -16.35 9.59 9.98
C HIS A 81 -14.84 9.68 10.32
N PRO A 82 -14.09 10.59 9.68
CA PRO A 82 -12.64 10.55 9.76
C PRO A 82 -12.17 10.94 11.17
N PRO A 83 -11.27 10.15 11.79
CA PRO A 83 -10.69 10.49 13.09
C PRO A 83 -9.63 11.58 12.98
N VAL A 84 -9.27 11.98 11.77
CA VAL A 84 -8.28 13.01 11.43
C VAL A 84 -8.84 13.95 10.36
N ASP A 85 -8.29 15.13 10.22
CA ASP A 85 -8.65 16.02 9.10
C ASP A 85 -8.09 15.47 7.79
N LEU A 86 -8.96 14.99 6.88
CA LEU A 86 -8.55 14.44 5.59
C LEU A 86 -7.76 15.44 4.73
N ARG A 87 -7.96 16.74 4.94
CA ARG A 87 -7.20 17.78 4.22
C ARG A 87 -5.73 17.85 4.62
N SER A 88 -5.38 17.28 5.79
CA SER A 88 -3.99 17.16 6.23
C SER A 88 -3.28 15.95 5.63
N VAL A 89 -4.02 15.04 4.99
CA VAL A 89 -3.46 13.81 4.41
C VAL A 89 -2.75 14.13 3.10
N THR A 90 -1.45 13.99 3.09
CA THR A 90 -0.60 14.22 1.91
C THR A 90 -0.64 13.07 0.92
N ALA A 91 -0.82 11.86 1.41
CA ALA A 91 -1.09 10.67 0.62
C ALA A 91 -1.66 9.54 1.49
N MET A 92 -2.59 8.76 0.92
CA MET A 92 -3.01 7.45 1.40
C MET A 92 -2.24 6.39 0.61
N VAL A 93 -1.46 5.56 1.29
CA VAL A 93 -0.69 4.44 0.74
C VAL A 93 -1.45 3.16 1.05
N ASN A 94 -2.08 2.56 0.04
CA ASN A 94 -2.84 1.32 0.17
C ASN A 94 -1.99 0.13 -0.27
N LEU A 95 -2.00 -0.93 0.52
CA LEU A 95 -1.27 -2.17 0.26
C LEU A 95 -2.30 -3.29 0.11
N ASP A 96 -2.39 -3.85 -1.09
CA ASP A 96 -3.35 -4.90 -1.35
C ASP A 96 -2.79 -5.86 -2.40
N MET A 97 -2.61 -7.13 -2.02
CA MET A 97 -1.94 -8.14 -2.83
C MET A 97 -0.52 -7.70 -3.23
N VAL A 98 0.40 -7.67 -2.29
CA VAL A 98 1.78 -7.20 -2.50
C VAL A 98 2.83 -8.31 -2.42
N GLY A 99 2.40 -9.57 -2.38
CA GLY A 99 3.29 -10.70 -2.11
C GLY A 99 3.71 -11.50 -3.35
N ARG A 100 3.02 -11.42 -4.49
CA ARG A 100 3.17 -12.37 -5.60
C ARG A 100 3.18 -11.72 -6.99
N GLY A 101 4.13 -10.84 -7.28
CA GLY A 101 4.24 -10.20 -8.61
C GLY A 101 4.85 -11.12 -9.67
N ASP A 102 4.14 -11.29 -10.79
CA ASP A 102 4.68 -11.96 -11.97
C ASP A 102 5.83 -11.14 -12.56
N ALA A 103 6.82 -11.84 -13.12
CA ALA A 103 8.01 -11.20 -13.72
C ALA A 103 8.69 -10.16 -12.81
N ASN A 104 8.66 -10.39 -11.50
CA ASN A 104 9.26 -9.49 -10.48
C ASN A 104 8.71 -8.05 -10.58
N THR A 105 7.41 -7.90 -10.87
CA THR A 105 6.77 -6.60 -11.13
C THR A 105 5.77 -6.26 -10.04
N LEU A 106 5.89 -5.03 -9.51
CA LEU A 106 4.92 -4.39 -8.62
C LEU A 106 4.16 -3.32 -9.39
N VAL A 107 2.84 -3.33 -9.31
CA VAL A 107 2.00 -2.29 -9.88
C VAL A 107 1.84 -1.15 -8.89
N VAL A 108 1.88 0.09 -9.40
CA VAL A 108 1.61 1.30 -8.59
C VAL A 108 0.62 2.18 -9.34
N ALA A 109 -0.59 2.30 -8.79
CA ALA A 109 -1.65 3.17 -9.28
C ALA A 109 -1.74 4.47 -8.43
N GLY A 110 -2.41 5.50 -8.98
CA GLY A 110 -2.61 6.82 -8.34
C GLY A 110 -1.74 7.93 -8.90
N THR A 111 -0.66 7.58 -9.61
CA THR A 111 0.30 8.56 -10.12
C THR A 111 -0.21 9.37 -11.33
N SER A 112 -1.27 8.93 -11.99
CA SER A 112 -1.94 9.71 -13.03
C SER A 112 -2.77 10.87 -12.45
N TYR A 113 -3.33 10.67 -11.27
CA TYR A 113 -4.06 11.72 -10.54
C TYR A 113 -3.13 12.68 -9.81
N THR A 114 -2.02 12.16 -9.25
CA THR A 114 -1.04 12.96 -8.51
C THR A 114 0.38 12.67 -9.05
N PRO A 115 0.78 13.31 -10.17
CA PRO A 115 2.04 13.00 -10.86
C PRO A 115 3.31 13.16 -10.00
N SER A 116 3.29 14.04 -9.00
CA SER A 116 4.42 14.21 -8.07
C SER A 116 4.74 12.96 -7.26
N LEU A 117 3.77 12.09 -6.99
CA LEU A 117 3.97 10.84 -6.27
C LEU A 117 4.77 9.82 -7.07
N ARG A 118 4.75 9.92 -8.42
CA ARG A 118 5.54 9.02 -9.28
C ARG A 118 7.03 9.11 -9.01
N ALA A 119 7.56 10.32 -8.86
CA ALA A 119 8.99 10.52 -8.56
C ALA A 119 9.36 9.93 -7.18
N VAL A 120 8.48 10.05 -6.19
CA VAL A 120 8.70 9.51 -4.85
C VAL A 120 8.88 7.99 -4.89
N VAL A 121 7.99 7.29 -5.61
CA VAL A 121 8.06 5.83 -5.76
C VAL A 121 9.26 5.42 -6.61
N ALA A 122 9.51 6.09 -7.73
CA ALA A 122 10.66 5.80 -8.60
C ALA A 122 12.00 5.94 -7.85
N ASP A 123 12.11 6.97 -6.98
CA ASP A 123 13.28 7.15 -6.13
C ASP A 123 13.39 6.11 -5.02
N ALA A 124 12.27 5.63 -4.49
CA ALA A 124 12.23 4.54 -3.51
C ALA A 124 12.67 3.20 -4.12
N ALA A 125 12.34 2.96 -5.38
CA ALA A 125 12.69 1.74 -6.10
C ALA A 125 14.09 1.76 -6.73
N ARG A 126 14.81 2.89 -6.67
CA ARG A 126 16.10 3.04 -7.36
C ARG A 126 17.14 2.06 -6.84
N GLY A 127 17.79 1.33 -7.76
CA GLY A 127 18.83 0.35 -7.46
C GLY A 127 18.31 -0.98 -6.93
N ARG A 128 16.99 -1.23 -7.02
CA ARG A 128 16.36 -2.51 -6.69
C ARG A 128 16.14 -3.33 -7.96
N GLU A 129 16.09 -4.64 -7.81
CA GLU A 129 15.79 -5.56 -8.92
C GLU A 129 14.29 -5.61 -9.24
N LEU A 130 13.45 -5.05 -8.37
CA LEU A 130 12.00 -4.99 -8.53
C LEU A 130 11.62 -4.00 -9.65
N ALA A 131 10.84 -4.46 -10.62
CA ALA A 131 10.25 -3.60 -11.64
C ALA A 131 8.97 -2.90 -11.10
N ILE A 132 8.83 -1.60 -11.38
CA ILE A 132 7.63 -0.83 -11.04
C ILE A 132 6.83 -0.55 -12.31
N ALA A 133 5.61 -1.08 -12.38
CA ALA A 133 4.63 -0.78 -13.42
C ALA A 133 3.69 0.32 -12.92
N PHE A 134 3.88 1.54 -13.42
CA PHE A 134 2.97 2.65 -13.13
C PHE A 134 1.79 2.65 -14.10
N GLY A 135 0.60 2.88 -13.58
CA GLY A 135 -0.64 2.93 -14.36
C GLY A 135 -1.81 2.33 -13.60
N TYR A 136 -2.73 1.72 -14.33
CA TYR A 136 -3.95 1.10 -13.77
C TYR A 136 -4.84 2.10 -13.02
N ASP A 137 -4.69 3.38 -13.31
CA ASP A 137 -5.37 4.50 -12.70
C ASP A 137 -6.00 5.43 -13.75
N ARG A 138 -6.38 4.85 -14.88
CA ARG A 138 -7.18 5.47 -15.95
C ARG A 138 -8.04 4.41 -16.61
N PRO A 139 -9.21 4.78 -17.15
CA PRO A 139 -9.93 3.90 -18.05
C PRO A 139 -9.00 3.44 -19.17
N SER A 140 -8.76 2.14 -19.27
CA SER A 140 -7.97 1.59 -20.35
C SER A 140 -8.76 1.63 -21.65
N ALA A 141 -8.07 1.92 -22.78
CA ALA A 141 -8.68 1.75 -24.08
C ALA A 141 -9.04 0.27 -24.31
N ALA A 142 -10.06 0.01 -25.12
CA ALA A 142 -10.51 -1.36 -25.39
C ALA A 142 -9.34 -2.20 -25.93
N GLY A 143 -8.93 -3.23 -25.18
CA GLY A 143 -7.84 -4.15 -25.55
C GLY A 143 -6.50 -3.91 -24.83
N GLU A 144 -6.36 -2.87 -24.02
CA GLU A 144 -5.20 -2.70 -23.14
C GLU A 144 -5.28 -3.63 -21.92
N ARG A 145 -4.14 -4.23 -21.54
CA ARG A 145 -4.03 -4.99 -20.30
C ARG A 145 -4.03 -4.02 -19.11
N GLY A 146 -4.67 -4.42 -18.02
CA GLY A 146 -4.50 -3.78 -16.72
C GLY A 146 -5.76 -3.20 -16.10
N GLY A 147 -6.75 -2.76 -16.86
CA GLY A 147 -7.98 -2.17 -16.29
C GLY A 147 -7.77 -0.84 -15.54
N ASP A 148 -8.81 -0.38 -14.88
CA ASP A 148 -8.78 0.80 -14.00
C ASP A 148 -8.96 0.34 -12.56
N TRP A 149 -7.93 0.52 -11.74
CA TRP A 149 -7.92 0.11 -10.33
C TRP A 149 -8.19 1.27 -9.36
N THR A 150 -8.62 2.40 -9.86
CA THR A 150 -8.90 3.60 -9.03
C THR A 150 -9.84 3.30 -7.86
N HIS A 151 -10.75 2.32 -8.01
CA HIS A 151 -11.73 1.95 -6.99
C HIS A 151 -11.67 0.46 -6.63
N SER A 152 -10.58 -0.23 -6.94
CA SER A 152 -10.48 -1.67 -6.74
C SER A 152 -10.19 -2.09 -5.30
N SER A 153 -9.87 -1.14 -4.39
CA SER A 153 -9.55 -1.42 -2.99
C SER A 153 -9.77 -0.17 -2.12
N ASP A 154 -9.35 -0.21 -0.85
CA ASP A 154 -9.63 0.80 0.18
C ASP A 154 -9.19 2.24 -0.15
N HIS A 155 -8.30 2.43 -1.12
CA HIS A 155 -7.92 3.77 -1.59
C HIS A 155 -9.03 4.49 -2.37
N GLY A 156 -9.99 3.76 -2.95
CA GLY A 156 -11.07 4.33 -3.74
C GLY A 156 -11.90 5.37 -2.98
N PRO A 157 -12.43 5.08 -1.78
CA PRO A 157 -13.14 6.07 -0.98
C PRO A 157 -12.30 7.31 -0.63
N PHE A 158 -10.99 7.17 -0.44
CA PHE A 158 -10.10 8.30 -0.20
C PHE A 158 -9.92 9.15 -1.45
N HIS A 159 -9.79 8.51 -2.62
CA HIS A 159 -9.78 9.20 -3.90
C HIS A 159 -11.05 10.04 -4.11
N ASP A 160 -12.23 9.46 -3.86
CA ASP A 160 -13.53 10.14 -3.95
C ASP A 160 -13.62 11.35 -2.99
N ALA A 161 -12.93 11.29 -1.85
CA ALA A 161 -12.82 12.39 -0.89
C ALA A 161 -11.72 13.41 -1.24
N GLY A 162 -11.06 13.28 -2.40
CA GLY A 162 -10.01 14.19 -2.86
C GLY A 162 -8.66 13.99 -2.18
N VAL A 163 -8.43 12.88 -1.50
CA VAL A 163 -7.14 12.53 -0.89
C VAL A 163 -6.24 11.92 -1.95
N PRO A 164 -4.99 12.41 -2.15
CA PRO A 164 -4.02 11.77 -3.01
C PRO A 164 -3.73 10.34 -2.54
N PHE A 165 -3.58 9.40 -3.47
CA PHE A 165 -3.32 8.01 -3.11
C PHE A 165 -2.19 7.39 -3.93
N LEU A 166 -1.60 6.34 -3.36
CA LEU A 166 -0.80 5.32 -4.01
C LEU A 166 -1.39 3.96 -3.65
N TYR A 167 -1.76 3.19 -4.65
CA TYR A 167 -2.08 1.78 -4.49
C TYR A 167 -0.86 0.96 -4.90
N PHE A 168 -0.40 0.07 -4.05
CA PHE A 168 0.61 -0.92 -4.33
C PHE A 168 -0.06 -2.28 -4.38
N GLY A 169 0.15 -3.01 -5.46
CA GLY A 169 -0.43 -4.34 -5.61
C GLY A 169 0.16 -5.10 -6.78
N VAL A 170 -0.36 -6.30 -7.02
CA VAL A 170 -0.03 -7.15 -8.16
C VAL A 170 -1.28 -7.52 -8.94
N GLU A 171 -1.12 -7.97 -10.18
CA GLU A 171 -2.24 -8.49 -10.95
C GLU A 171 -2.78 -9.80 -10.31
N ASN A 172 -4.06 -10.08 -10.56
CA ASN A 172 -4.70 -11.29 -10.06
C ASN A 172 -3.98 -12.54 -10.59
N HIS A 173 -3.46 -13.33 -9.69
CA HIS A 173 -2.86 -14.63 -9.98
C HIS A 173 -3.87 -15.78 -9.92
N GLY A 174 -3.46 -16.97 -10.35
CA GLY A 174 -4.34 -18.12 -10.44
C GLY A 174 -4.96 -18.62 -9.12
N ASP A 175 -4.47 -18.15 -7.97
CA ASP A 175 -4.97 -18.50 -6.63
C ASP A 175 -5.86 -17.39 -6.00
N TYR A 176 -6.04 -16.25 -6.66
CA TYR A 176 -6.89 -15.15 -6.19
C TYR A 176 -8.30 -15.64 -5.83
N HIS A 177 -8.78 -15.32 -4.63
CA HIS A 177 -10.04 -15.78 -4.05
C HIS A 177 -10.22 -17.30 -4.08
N LYS A 178 -9.12 -18.06 -3.84
CA LYS A 178 -9.14 -19.51 -3.79
C LYS A 178 -8.54 -20.06 -2.50
N PRO A 179 -8.91 -21.28 -2.09
CA PRO A 179 -8.31 -21.96 -0.95
C PRO A 179 -6.81 -22.22 -1.10
N THR A 180 -6.30 -22.03 -2.30
CA THR A 180 -4.89 -22.25 -2.64
C THR A 180 -4.03 -20.98 -2.54
N ASP A 181 -4.60 -19.84 -2.12
CA ASP A 181 -3.82 -18.66 -1.76
C ASP A 181 -3.20 -18.82 -0.37
N THR A 182 -2.01 -19.43 -0.35
CA THR A 182 -1.30 -19.87 0.86
C THR A 182 0.08 -19.22 0.98
N ALA A 183 0.56 -19.05 2.21
CA ALA A 183 1.79 -18.32 2.52
C ALA A 183 3.07 -18.95 1.91
N ASP A 184 3.09 -20.26 1.69
CA ASP A 184 4.20 -20.95 1.04
C ASP A 184 4.40 -20.56 -0.43
N LYS A 185 3.42 -19.88 -1.03
CA LYS A 185 3.48 -19.38 -2.39
C LYS A 185 3.99 -17.91 -2.49
N ILE A 186 4.21 -17.27 -1.38
CA ILE A 186 4.78 -15.91 -1.35
C ILE A 186 6.30 -15.98 -1.56
N PRO A 187 6.86 -15.47 -2.69
CA PRO A 187 8.29 -15.45 -2.91
C PRO A 187 8.97 -14.45 -1.97
N ALA A 188 9.72 -14.93 -0.98
CA ALA A 188 10.31 -14.10 0.06
C ALA A 188 11.18 -12.96 -0.49
N GLY A 189 11.94 -13.21 -1.58
CA GLY A 189 12.77 -12.18 -2.22
C GLY A 189 11.92 -11.04 -2.77
N PHE A 190 10.91 -11.34 -3.60
CA PHE A 190 9.99 -10.35 -4.14
C PHE A 190 9.30 -9.55 -3.03
N TYR A 191 8.73 -10.26 -2.06
CA TYR A 191 7.99 -9.64 -0.96
C TYR A 191 8.87 -8.72 -0.10
N THR A 192 10.13 -9.09 0.13
CA THR A 192 11.10 -8.25 0.83
C THR A 192 11.38 -6.97 0.05
N GLU A 193 11.64 -7.06 -1.25
CA GLU A 193 11.88 -5.89 -2.11
C GLU A 193 10.66 -4.95 -2.14
N VAL A 194 9.44 -5.49 -2.27
CA VAL A 194 8.21 -4.71 -2.23
C VAL A 194 8.08 -3.98 -0.89
N THR A 195 8.25 -4.68 0.23
CA THR A 195 8.17 -4.09 1.58
C THR A 195 9.18 -2.96 1.75
N GLN A 196 10.39 -3.10 1.22
CA GLN A 196 11.42 -2.06 1.25
C GLN A 196 11.06 -0.84 0.39
N VAL A 197 10.49 -1.06 -0.81
CA VAL A 197 9.99 0.05 -1.66
C VAL A 197 8.88 0.82 -0.94
N VAL A 198 7.94 0.11 -0.32
CA VAL A 198 6.86 0.74 0.47
C VAL A 198 7.44 1.54 1.64
N LEU A 199 8.36 0.95 2.41
CA LEU A 199 9.03 1.62 3.53
C LEU A 199 9.72 2.92 3.08
N ASP A 200 10.51 2.86 2.01
CA ASP A 200 11.23 4.01 1.49
C ASP A 200 10.28 5.07 0.89
N THR A 201 9.16 4.65 0.31
CA THR A 201 8.11 5.55 -0.16
C THR A 201 7.47 6.29 1.02
N VAL A 202 7.01 5.57 2.04
CA VAL A 202 6.38 6.16 3.23
C VAL A 202 7.36 7.11 3.95
N ARG A 203 8.63 6.71 4.10
CA ARG A 203 9.69 7.55 4.71
C ARG A 203 9.87 8.87 3.95
N ARG A 204 9.90 8.84 2.62
CA ARG A 204 10.01 10.04 1.77
C ARG A 204 8.77 10.93 1.88
N LEU A 205 7.58 10.36 1.83
CA LEU A 205 6.32 11.08 2.00
C LEU A 205 6.25 11.77 3.37
N ALA A 206 6.72 11.10 4.40
CA ALA A 206 6.75 11.63 5.75
C ALA A 206 7.90 12.63 6.00
N GLY A 207 8.78 12.87 5.03
CA GLY A 207 9.94 13.76 5.19
C GLY A 207 10.98 13.21 6.18
N GLY A 208 11.07 11.88 6.34
CA GLY A 208 12.08 11.22 7.16
C GLY A 208 13.45 11.22 6.50
N GLU A 209 14.52 11.39 7.28
CA GLU A 209 15.88 11.21 6.79
C GLU A 209 16.14 9.73 6.49
N ARG A 210 16.97 9.44 5.47
CA ARG A 210 17.52 8.08 5.32
C ARG A 210 18.37 7.79 6.56
N SER A 211 18.13 6.66 7.21
CA SER A 211 19.12 6.14 8.17
C SER A 211 20.42 5.95 7.37
N GLY A 212 21.40 6.80 7.64
CA GLY A 212 22.64 6.86 6.86
C GLY A 212 23.30 5.49 6.77
N GLY A 213 23.44 5.00 5.55
CA GLY A 213 24.54 4.10 5.25
C GLY A 213 25.80 4.79 5.73
N ARG A 214 26.59 4.14 6.57
CA ARG A 214 27.92 4.61 6.91
C ARG A 214 28.69 4.73 5.61
N ASP A 215 28.88 5.96 5.14
CA ASP A 215 30.01 6.26 4.26
C ASP A 215 31.25 5.89 5.06
N SER A 216 31.79 4.74 4.76
CA SER A 216 33.18 4.44 5.09
C SER A 216 34.01 5.42 4.25
N ALA A 217 34.40 6.51 4.88
CA ALA A 217 35.43 7.41 4.37
C ALA A 217 36.80 6.70 4.32
N PRO A 218 37.67 7.13 3.45
CA PRO A 218 38.85 6.47 2.92
C PRO A 218 39.92 6.08 3.94
#